data_49b97fcae5c6e143607c632a043341cb
#
_entry.id   49b97fcae5c6e143607c632a043341cb
#
_cell.length_a   1.000
_cell.length_b   1.000
_cell.length_c   1.000
_cell.angle_alpha   90.00
_cell.angle_beta   90.00
_cell.angle_gamma   90.00
#
_symmetry.space_group_name_H-M   'P 1'
#
loop_
_entity.id
_entity.type
_entity.pdbx_description
1 polymer ?
#
loop_
_entity_poly.entity_id
_entity_poly.type
_entity_poly.pdbx_seq_one_letter_code
_entity_poly.pdbx_strand_id
1 'polypeptide(L)'
;IFYPYIPLAGVRLVGVEAAGLGLASGKHAAPLTANSPVGVLHGNRTYLMQDENGQIIETHSISAGLDYPGVGPEHSWLKDSGRAEYVAINDDEALAAFHDLCHLEGIIPALESSHALAHAAKIAPGMGKDKVLLVNLSGRGDKDMATVARASGITF
;
A
#
# COMPACT_ATOMS: atom_id res chain seq x y z
N ILE A 1 12.15 -4.88 -0.39
CA ILE A 1 12.09 -6.28 -0.83
C ILE A 1 12.31 -6.44 -2.34
N PHE A 2 11.89 -5.49 -3.20
CA PHE A 2 11.97 -5.64 -4.66
C PHE A 2 13.40 -5.75 -5.21
N TYR A 3 14.36 -5.08 -4.57
CA TYR A 3 15.70 -4.88 -5.12
C TYR A 3 16.37 -6.16 -5.66
N PRO A 4 16.45 -7.29 -4.91
CA PRO A 4 17.08 -8.50 -5.40
C PRO A 4 16.29 -9.19 -6.53
N TYR A 5 15.01 -8.85 -6.71
CA TYR A 5 14.15 -9.43 -7.74
C TYR A 5 14.03 -8.59 -9.01
N ILE A 6 14.52 -7.34 -9.01
CA ILE A 6 14.43 -6.46 -10.18
C ILE A 6 15.01 -7.13 -11.44
N PRO A 7 16.20 -7.78 -11.41
CA PRO A 7 16.77 -8.41 -12.60
C PRO A 7 16.07 -9.72 -13.00
N LEU A 8 15.19 -10.27 -12.17
CA LEU A 8 14.53 -11.55 -12.41
C LEU A 8 13.21 -11.36 -13.16
N ALA A 9 13.26 -11.36 -14.50
CA ALA A 9 12.08 -11.11 -15.34
C ALA A 9 10.91 -12.08 -15.09
N GLY A 10 11.18 -13.30 -14.61
CA GLY A 10 10.14 -14.28 -14.25
C GLY A 10 9.43 -14.01 -12.93
N VAL A 11 9.88 -13.02 -12.14
CA VAL A 11 9.25 -12.64 -10.87
C VAL A 11 8.39 -11.40 -11.09
N ARG A 12 7.10 -11.54 -10.88
CA ARG A 12 6.15 -10.41 -10.87
C ARG A 12 6.34 -9.61 -9.58
N LEU A 13 6.45 -8.30 -9.68
CA LEU A 13 6.58 -7.39 -8.55
C LEU A 13 5.31 -6.53 -8.46
N VAL A 14 4.67 -6.52 -7.29
CA VAL A 14 3.45 -5.76 -7.06
C VAL A 14 3.62 -4.87 -5.82
N GLY A 15 3.57 -3.55 -6.02
CA GLY A 15 3.48 -2.56 -4.93
C GLY A 15 2.02 -2.28 -4.60
N VAL A 16 1.70 -2.23 -3.31
CA VAL A 16 0.33 -1.98 -2.85
C VAL A 16 0.29 -0.65 -2.11
N GLU A 17 -0.51 0.28 -2.63
CA GLU A 17 -0.69 1.62 -2.07
C GLU A 17 -2.01 1.71 -1.29
N ALA A 18 -2.17 2.78 -0.53
CA ALA A 18 -3.38 3.03 0.26
C ALA A 18 -4.43 3.79 -0.56
N ALA A 19 -5.53 3.13 -0.89
CA ALA A 19 -6.69 3.77 -1.51
C ALA A 19 -7.56 4.57 -0.50
N GLY A 20 -7.24 4.53 0.80
CA GLY A 20 -7.98 5.27 1.81
C GLY A 20 -9.48 5.01 1.75
N LEU A 21 -10.26 6.06 1.52
CA LEU A 21 -11.73 5.97 1.34
C LEU A 21 -12.13 5.64 -0.11
N GLY A 22 -11.20 5.16 -0.93
CA GLY A 22 -11.38 4.87 -2.34
C GLY A 22 -10.77 5.94 -3.25
N LEU A 23 -10.16 5.53 -4.36
CA LEU A 23 -9.49 6.46 -5.29
C LEU A 23 -10.44 7.55 -5.81
N ALA A 24 -11.69 7.22 -6.10
CA ALA A 24 -12.68 8.17 -6.60
C ALA A 24 -13.11 9.22 -5.57
N SER A 25 -12.84 9.00 -4.27
CA SER A 25 -13.16 9.96 -3.22
C SER A 25 -12.19 11.14 -3.17
N GLY A 26 -11.02 11.01 -3.80
CA GLY A 26 -9.90 11.94 -3.65
C GLY A 26 -9.17 11.84 -2.29
N LYS A 27 -9.69 11.06 -1.34
CA LYS A 27 -9.09 10.81 -0.02
C LYS A 27 -8.35 9.48 -0.02
N HIS A 28 -7.16 9.49 -0.56
CA HIS A 28 -6.27 8.33 -0.67
C HIS A 28 -4.80 8.76 -0.61
N ALA A 29 -3.87 7.80 -0.58
CA ALA A 29 -2.44 8.02 -0.63
C ALA A 29 -1.81 7.03 -1.64
N ALA A 30 -2.32 7.03 -2.87
CA ALA A 30 -1.95 6.11 -3.93
C ALA A 30 -1.49 6.86 -5.20
N PRO A 31 -0.39 7.63 -5.15
CA PRO A 31 0.04 8.46 -6.28
C PRO A 31 0.39 7.67 -7.53
N LEU A 32 0.93 6.45 -7.41
CA LEU A 32 1.28 5.62 -8.56
C LEU A 32 0.02 5.01 -9.20
N THR A 33 -0.86 4.40 -8.41
CA THR A 33 -2.08 3.77 -8.91
C THR A 33 -3.04 4.80 -9.51
N ALA A 34 -3.15 5.98 -8.90
CA ALA A 34 -3.98 7.08 -9.38
C ALA A 34 -3.38 7.84 -10.57
N ASN A 35 -2.16 7.50 -11.01
CA ASN A 35 -1.42 8.22 -12.05
C ASN A 35 -1.32 9.73 -11.77
N SER A 36 -1.00 10.08 -10.52
CA SER A 36 -0.79 11.47 -10.11
C SER A 36 0.29 12.13 -10.97
N PRO A 37 0.28 13.47 -11.15
CA PRO A 37 1.31 14.16 -11.89
C PRO A 37 2.69 14.01 -11.24
N VAL A 38 3.74 14.29 -12.02
CA VAL A 38 5.12 14.31 -11.51
C VAL A 38 5.38 15.65 -10.84
N GLY A 39 5.96 15.60 -9.65
CA GLY A 39 6.36 16.78 -8.89
C GLY A 39 7.69 16.59 -8.15
N VAL A 40 8.04 17.56 -7.33
CA VAL A 40 9.23 17.51 -6.46
C VAL A 40 8.79 17.69 -5.01
N LEU A 41 9.11 16.72 -4.17
CA LEU A 41 8.84 16.76 -2.74
C LEU A 41 10.09 16.32 -1.97
N HIS A 42 10.49 17.10 -0.96
CA HIS A 42 11.71 16.86 -0.18
C HIS A 42 12.97 16.64 -1.04
N GLY A 43 13.08 17.36 -2.16
CA GLY A 43 14.20 17.26 -3.09
C GLY A 43 14.15 16.05 -4.04
N ASN A 44 13.14 15.21 -3.98
CA ASN A 44 12.97 14.05 -4.85
C ASN A 44 11.92 14.32 -5.94
N ARG A 45 12.28 14.02 -7.18
CA ARG A 45 11.32 13.98 -8.28
C ARG A 45 10.57 12.65 -8.26
N THR A 46 9.24 12.71 -8.19
CA THR A 46 8.39 11.53 -8.02
C THR A 46 6.96 11.79 -8.52
N TYR A 47 6.14 10.76 -8.58
CA TYR A 47 4.69 10.93 -8.63
C TYR A 47 4.20 11.58 -7.34
N LEU A 48 3.36 12.60 -7.47
CA LEU A 48 2.98 13.46 -6.34
C LEU A 48 1.51 13.85 -6.45
N MET A 49 0.78 13.66 -5.35
CA MET A 49 -0.60 14.14 -5.23
C MET A 49 -0.57 15.66 -5.04
N GLN A 50 -0.85 16.38 -6.11
CA GLN A 50 -0.84 17.85 -6.15
C GLN A 50 -1.97 18.37 -7.04
N ASP A 51 -2.43 19.57 -6.75
CA ASP A 51 -3.43 20.28 -7.54
C ASP A 51 -2.81 20.92 -8.80
N GLU A 52 -3.63 21.62 -9.57
CA GLU A 52 -3.23 22.34 -10.80
C GLU A 52 -2.20 23.45 -10.57
N ASN A 53 -2.09 23.94 -9.33
CA ASN A 53 -1.13 24.96 -8.92
C ASN A 53 0.15 24.36 -8.30
N GLY A 54 0.26 23.03 -8.29
CA GLY A 54 1.38 22.32 -7.70
C GLY A 54 1.36 22.25 -6.17
N GLN A 55 0.22 22.57 -5.54
CA GLN A 55 0.07 22.43 -4.10
C GLN A 55 -0.28 21.01 -3.71
N ILE A 56 0.33 20.51 -2.64
CA ILE A 56 0.07 19.18 -2.11
C ILE A 56 -1.41 19.01 -1.75
N ILE A 57 -2.02 17.95 -2.26
CA ILE A 57 -3.36 17.53 -1.86
C ILE A 57 -3.26 16.75 -0.57
N GLU A 58 -4.14 17.04 0.39
CA GLU A 58 -4.23 16.28 1.64
C GLU A 58 -4.58 14.81 1.33
N THR A 59 -3.74 13.92 1.84
CA THR A 59 -3.90 12.48 1.68
C THR A 59 -4.74 11.88 2.80
N HIS A 60 -5.13 10.62 2.64
CA HIS A 60 -5.78 9.85 3.67
C HIS A 60 -5.43 8.37 3.58
N SER A 61 -5.06 7.79 4.71
CA SER A 61 -4.95 6.35 4.93
C SER A 61 -5.14 6.05 6.41
N ILE A 62 -5.77 4.91 6.73
CA ILE A 62 -5.80 4.35 8.09
C ILE A 62 -4.38 4.02 8.59
N SER A 63 -3.46 3.75 7.68
CA SER A 63 -2.05 3.48 7.97
C SER A 63 -1.25 4.77 7.93
N ALA A 64 -0.73 5.19 9.09
CA ALA A 64 0.07 6.40 9.20
C ALA A 64 1.34 6.37 8.30
N GLY A 65 1.95 5.20 8.11
CA GLY A 65 3.14 5.06 7.27
C GLY A 65 2.87 5.13 5.77
N LEU A 66 1.62 4.95 5.34
CA LEU A 66 1.20 5.09 3.94
C LEU A 66 0.48 6.41 3.66
N ASP A 67 0.13 7.19 4.69
CA ASP A 67 -0.55 8.47 4.54
C ASP A 67 0.45 9.56 4.14
N TYR A 68 0.82 9.55 2.85
CA TYR A 68 1.85 10.41 2.29
C TYR A 68 1.57 10.69 0.80
N PRO A 69 1.73 11.94 0.31
CA PRO A 69 1.31 12.34 -1.02
C PRO A 69 2.26 11.90 -2.15
N GLY A 70 3.43 11.43 -1.83
CA GLY A 70 4.46 11.03 -2.79
C GLY A 70 4.93 9.62 -2.57
N VAL A 71 5.94 9.22 -3.36
CA VAL A 71 6.55 7.89 -3.30
C VAL A 71 8.04 8.02 -3.59
N GLY A 72 8.84 7.00 -3.25
CA GLY A 72 10.26 7.00 -3.57
C GLY A 72 10.52 7.04 -5.08
N PRO A 73 11.56 7.77 -5.56
CA PRO A 73 11.90 7.87 -6.98
C PRO A 73 12.14 6.51 -7.64
N GLU A 74 12.63 5.55 -6.89
CA GLU A 74 12.87 4.19 -7.37
C GLU A 74 11.57 3.45 -7.72
N HIS A 75 10.51 3.64 -6.92
CA HIS A 75 9.18 3.12 -7.24
C HIS A 75 8.56 3.81 -8.46
N SER A 76 8.78 5.11 -8.62
CA SER A 76 8.37 5.83 -9.83
C SER A 76 9.04 5.25 -11.08
N TRP A 77 10.35 5.00 -11.00
CA TRP A 77 11.09 4.37 -12.10
C TRP A 77 10.63 2.93 -12.37
N LEU A 78 10.37 2.13 -11.34
CA LEU A 78 9.86 0.75 -11.49
C LEU A 78 8.50 0.72 -12.19
N LYS A 79 7.65 1.72 -11.92
CA LYS A 79 6.38 1.92 -12.63
C LYS A 79 6.62 2.29 -14.09
N ASP A 80 7.40 3.34 -14.36
CA ASP A 80 7.64 3.87 -15.70
C ASP A 80 8.31 2.85 -16.63
N SER A 81 9.22 2.05 -16.07
CA SER A 81 9.89 0.96 -16.81
C SER A 81 8.99 -0.28 -16.99
N GLY A 82 7.80 -0.32 -16.41
CA GLY A 82 6.92 -1.49 -16.44
C GLY A 82 7.48 -2.68 -15.64
N ARG A 83 8.49 -2.45 -14.78
CA ARG A 83 9.10 -3.55 -14.01
C ARG A 83 8.25 -3.97 -12.82
N ALA A 84 7.49 -3.07 -12.23
CA ALA A 84 6.56 -3.36 -11.15
C ALA A 84 5.16 -2.82 -11.46
N GLU A 85 4.16 -3.55 -11.01
CA GLU A 85 2.76 -3.14 -11.02
C GLU A 85 2.42 -2.44 -9.71
N TYR A 86 1.49 -1.50 -9.76
CA TYR A 86 0.99 -0.83 -8.56
C TYR A 86 -0.52 -0.92 -8.50
N VAL A 87 -1.02 -1.28 -7.33
CA VAL A 87 -2.44 -1.45 -7.03
C VAL A 87 -2.74 -0.75 -5.70
N ALA A 88 -4.01 -0.49 -5.43
CA ALA A 88 -4.41 0.16 -4.20
C ALA A 88 -5.47 -0.66 -3.45
N ILE A 89 -5.40 -0.61 -2.13
CA ILE A 89 -6.31 -1.26 -1.17
C ILE A 89 -6.90 -0.17 -0.27
N ASN A 90 -8.20 -0.22 -0.03
CA ASN A 90 -8.86 0.74 0.85
C ASN A 90 -8.72 0.38 2.33
N ASP A 91 -9.12 1.32 3.19
CA ASP A 91 -8.96 1.19 4.64
C ASP A 91 -9.73 0.00 5.22
N ASP A 92 -10.96 -0.25 4.74
CA ASP A 92 -11.78 -1.38 5.21
C ASP A 92 -11.15 -2.73 4.86
N GLU A 93 -10.63 -2.85 3.65
CA GLU A 93 -9.94 -4.06 3.19
C GLU A 93 -8.64 -4.30 3.96
N ALA A 94 -7.87 -3.26 4.23
CA ALA A 94 -6.65 -3.35 5.03
C ALA A 94 -6.97 -3.75 6.47
N LEU A 95 -8.02 -3.18 7.07
CA LEU A 95 -8.46 -3.51 8.41
C LEU A 95 -8.96 -4.96 8.51
N ALA A 96 -9.73 -5.42 7.54
CA ALA A 96 -10.16 -6.81 7.47
C ALA A 96 -8.96 -7.77 7.42
N ALA A 97 -7.99 -7.51 6.55
CA ALA A 97 -6.77 -8.34 6.44
C ALA A 97 -5.92 -8.30 7.72
N PHE A 98 -5.90 -7.17 8.44
CA PHE A 98 -5.28 -7.08 9.78
C PHE A 98 -5.91 -8.10 10.73
N HIS A 99 -7.24 -8.10 10.84
CA HIS A 99 -7.96 -9.02 11.72
C HIS A 99 -7.80 -10.48 11.29
N ASP A 100 -7.85 -10.76 10.01
CA ASP A 100 -7.67 -12.11 9.47
C ASP A 100 -6.30 -12.68 9.87
N LEU A 101 -5.21 -11.93 9.73
CA LEU A 101 -3.89 -12.41 10.13
C LEU A 101 -3.80 -12.63 11.64
N CYS A 102 -4.41 -11.74 12.45
CA CYS A 102 -4.48 -11.94 13.91
C CYS A 102 -5.19 -13.25 14.28
N HIS A 103 -6.33 -13.54 13.64
CA HIS A 103 -7.14 -14.72 13.95
C HIS A 103 -6.52 -16.00 13.42
N LEU A 104 -5.96 -15.98 12.22
CA LEU A 104 -5.48 -17.20 11.55
C LEU A 104 -4.05 -17.58 11.97
N GLU A 105 -3.19 -16.60 12.22
CA GLU A 105 -1.76 -16.82 12.45
C GLU A 105 -1.29 -16.36 13.84
N GLY A 106 -2.14 -15.63 14.60
CA GLY A 106 -1.74 -15.05 15.88
C GLY A 106 -0.71 -13.94 15.76
N ILE A 107 -0.61 -13.32 14.59
CA ILE A 107 0.34 -12.24 14.30
C ILE A 107 -0.42 -10.93 14.20
N ILE A 108 0.05 -9.90 14.91
CA ILE A 108 -0.47 -8.53 14.80
C ILE A 108 0.38 -7.78 13.75
N PRO A 109 -0.09 -7.65 12.50
CA PRO A 109 0.66 -6.96 11.44
C PRO A 109 0.62 -5.44 11.64
N ALA A 110 1.59 -4.72 11.08
CA ALA A 110 1.42 -3.30 10.86
C ALA A 110 0.33 -3.04 9.81
N LEU A 111 -0.41 -1.94 9.92
CA LEU A 111 -1.45 -1.56 8.95
C LEU A 111 -0.86 -1.36 7.55
N GLU A 112 0.40 -0.95 7.44
CA GLU A 112 1.13 -0.87 6.17
C GLU A 112 1.16 -2.23 5.47
N SER A 113 1.56 -3.28 6.19
CA SER A 113 1.64 -4.65 5.65
C SER A 113 0.27 -5.26 5.39
N SER A 114 -0.75 -4.83 6.13
CA SER A 114 -2.14 -5.29 5.96
C SER A 114 -2.69 -4.95 4.58
N HIS A 115 -2.25 -3.85 3.95
CA HIS A 115 -2.60 -3.53 2.57
C HIS A 115 -2.08 -4.61 1.59
N ALA A 116 -0.83 -5.03 1.77
CA ALA A 116 -0.26 -6.10 0.94
C ALA A 116 -0.95 -7.44 1.19
N LEU A 117 -1.31 -7.76 2.43
CA LEU A 117 -2.06 -8.97 2.78
C LEU A 117 -3.45 -8.99 2.15
N ALA A 118 -4.17 -7.86 2.20
CA ALA A 118 -5.48 -7.73 1.56
C ALA A 118 -5.41 -8.00 0.05
N HIS A 119 -4.40 -7.44 -0.63
CA HIS A 119 -4.21 -7.73 -2.05
C HIS A 119 -3.83 -9.19 -2.29
N ALA A 120 -2.95 -9.76 -1.48
CA ALA A 120 -2.57 -11.17 -1.57
C ALA A 120 -3.80 -12.09 -1.46
N ALA A 121 -4.68 -11.84 -0.49
CA ALA A 121 -5.91 -12.60 -0.31
C ALA A 121 -6.84 -12.52 -1.55
N LYS A 122 -6.87 -11.37 -2.23
CA LYS A 122 -7.67 -11.21 -3.46
C LYS A 122 -7.14 -12.02 -4.64
N ILE A 123 -5.82 -12.10 -4.80
CA ILE A 123 -5.23 -12.74 -5.98
C ILE A 123 -4.92 -14.24 -5.79
N ALA A 124 -4.66 -14.68 -4.56
CA ALA A 124 -4.28 -16.06 -4.26
C ALA A 124 -5.27 -17.11 -4.80
N PRO A 125 -6.61 -16.94 -4.70
CA PRO A 125 -7.57 -17.92 -5.21
C PRO A 125 -7.46 -18.17 -6.72
N GLY A 126 -6.97 -17.19 -7.49
CA GLY A 126 -6.78 -17.30 -8.94
C GLY A 126 -5.41 -17.84 -9.35
N MET A 127 -4.52 -18.11 -8.40
CA MET A 127 -3.17 -18.59 -8.67
C MET A 127 -3.11 -20.12 -8.75
N GLY A 128 -2.25 -20.65 -9.62
CA GLY A 128 -1.98 -22.08 -9.67
C GLY A 128 -1.26 -22.56 -8.40
N LYS A 129 -1.50 -23.81 -8.01
CA LYS A 129 -0.89 -24.42 -6.81
C LYS A 129 0.63 -24.54 -6.86
N ASP A 130 1.21 -24.41 -8.04
CA ASP A 130 2.66 -24.41 -8.32
C ASP A 130 3.28 -23.01 -8.15
N LYS A 131 2.49 -21.99 -7.89
CA LYS A 131 2.95 -20.60 -7.74
C LYS A 131 3.25 -20.26 -6.29
N VAL A 132 4.21 -19.38 -6.10
CA VAL A 132 4.58 -18.83 -4.79
C VAL A 132 4.18 -17.36 -4.76
N LEU A 133 3.44 -16.99 -3.72
CA LEU A 133 3.12 -15.61 -3.41
C LEU A 133 3.90 -15.18 -2.16
N LEU A 134 4.88 -14.31 -2.34
CA LEU A 134 5.71 -13.79 -1.26
C LEU A 134 5.21 -12.41 -0.84
N VAL A 135 4.77 -12.28 0.40
CA VAL A 135 4.36 -10.99 0.99
C VAL A 135 5.40 -10.51 1.97
N ASN A 136 5.82 -9.24 1.85
CA ASN A 136 6.70 -8.61 2.82
C ASN A 136 5.88 -8.14 4.03
N LEU A 137 5.94 -8.90 5.11
CA LEU A 137 5.33 -8.55 6.40
C LEU A 137 6.32 -7.74 7.24
N SER A 138 6.47 -6.46 6.90
CA SER A 138 7.36 -5.53 7.61
C SER A 138 6.68 -4.86 8.80
N GLY A 139 7.46 -4.45 9.79
CA GLY A 139 6.97 -3.75 10.97
C GLY A 139 6.19 -4.65 11.91
N ARG A 140 5.48 -4.03 12.84
CA ARG A 140 4.64 -4.69 13.85
C ARG A 140 3.43 -3.80 14.14
N GLY A 141 2.29 -4.41 14.47
CA GLY A 141 1.01 -3.73 14.60
C GLY A 141 0.70 -3.16 15.98
N ASP A 142 1.54 -3.39 16.99
CA ASP A 142 1.32 -2.86 18.34
C ASP A 142 1.20 -1.33 18.38
N LYS A 143 1.91 -0.63 17.49
CA LYS A 143 1.80 0.82 17.29
C LYS A 143 0.42 1.26 16.77
N ASP A 144 -0.29 0.37 16.10
CA ASP A 144 -1.54 0.67 15.38
C ASP A 144 -2.79 0.34 16.20
N MET A 145 -2.64 -0.28 17.39
CA MET A 145 -3.75 -0.81 18.18
C MET A 145 -4.82 0.23 18.51
N ALA A 146 -4.42 1.46 18.85
CA ALA A 146 -5.38 2.53 19.12
C ALA A 146 -6.20 2.92 17.88
N THR A 147 -5.57 2.91 16.70
CA THR A 147 -6.24 3.20 15.42
C THR A 147 -7.17 2.05 15.03
N VAL A 148 -6.69 0.82 15.14
CA VAL A 148 -7.48 -0.39 14.85
C VAL A 148 -8.70 -0.47 15.77
N ALA A 149 -8.53 -0.27 17.10
CA ALA A 149 -9.63 -0.29 18.05
C ALA A 149 -10.71 0.75 17.69
N ARG A 150 -10.29 1.99 17.40
CA ARG A 150 -11.22 3.06 17.00
C ARG A 150 -11.96 2.72 15.72
N ALA A 151 -11.28 2.22 14.71
CA ALA A 151 -11.89 1.84 13.44
C ALA A 151 -12.81 0.62 13.58
N SER A 152 -12.52 -0.27 14.53
CA SER A 152 -13.34 -1.45 14.83
C SER A 152 -14.48 -1.16 15.85
N GLY A 153 -14.64 0.08 16.30
CA GLY A 153 -15.68 0.44 17.30
C GLY A 153 -15.42 -0.10 18.70
N ILE A 154 -14.16 -0.44 19.01
CA ILE A 154 -13.75 -0.96 20.33
C ILE A 154 -13.30 0.22 21.20
N THR A 155 -13.92 0.36 22.36
CA THR A 155 -13.52 1.33 23.41
C THR A 155 -12.79 0.58 24.52
N PHE A 156 -11.66 1.12 24.96
CA PHE A 156 -10.92 0.60 26.12
C PHE A 156 -11.33 1.35 27.39
#